data_c18018615264382ec421c9ebc7a51c36
#
_entry.id   c18018615264382ec421c9ebc7a51c36
#
_cell.length_a   1.000
_cell.length_b   1.000
_cell.length_c   1.000
_cell.angle_alpha   90.00
_cell.angle_beta   90.00
_cell.angle_gamma   90.00
#
_symmetry.space_group_name_H-M   'P 1'
#
loop_
_entity.id
_entity.type
_entity.pdbx_description
1 polymer ?
#
loop_
_entity_poly.entity_id
_entity_poly.type
_entity_poly.pdbx_seq_one_letter_code
_entity_poly.pdbx_strand_id
1 'polypeptide(L)'
;MQRLLFAKIEFWLVLLVLVLGFLATILFGSVVLRGERHDGPKGRLAQTAIALAEIPDTARQLLREDTQIQVADSSHFADMQAGWNPTGSAMPQFPGYLLLSRYDGTRRRHVTELVSMTDWQVKHAWEPDADLLLKDAARTSRFAPFEDWNTNHFRAIHPFLMPNGDLITKDHDSPLLRIDACAAGVWMQDTTTFHHSTEADATGMLWLPSRAEPAVVANASPDFMDDEVAQVDPADGKVLFARSIAQVMLENGWTHRLFTNGAYVDDPIHLNDIQPVLADGPYWKQGDLFLSLRNISAIMLYRPSSDKIIWIREGPWLSQHDVDILDDSRIAVYDNRAEDRGLGEYVETHSDVLVYDFATDQVTSLLAGAMAKADIKTLYAGLYTALSGGFSLIEDVTTARLVLIDPAGEVQAEYANKAESGKVFHLGWSRVVEQTLGDQALAAIAATSCPAP
;
A
#
# COMPACT_ATOMS: atom_id res chain seq x y z
N MET A 1 55.62 -15.74 -16.94
CA MET A 1 54.51 -14.78 -17.17
C MET A 1 54.78 -13.79 -18.32
N GLN A 2 55.90 -13.13 -18.46
CA GLN A 2 56.15 -12.16 -19.55
C GLN A 2 56.06 -12.75 -20.98
N ARG A 3 56.41 -14.02 -21.24
CA ARG A 3 56.28 -14.65 -22.57
C ARG A 3 54.83 -14.88 -23.03
N LEU A 4 53.88 -15.00 -22.13
CA LEU A 4 52.44 -15.14 -22.43
C LEU A 4 51.77 -13.80 -22.76
N LEU A 5 52.19 -12.71 -22.13
CA LEU A 5 51.65 -11.37 -22.33
C LEU A 5 52.04 -10.74 -23.69
N PHE A 6 53.11 -11.22 -24.34
CA PHE A 6 53.61 -10.70 -25.63
C PHE A 6 53.57 -11.74 -26.75
N ALA A 7 52.78 -12.85 -26.57
CA ALA A 7 52.59 -13.84 -27.64
C ALA A 7 51.77 -13.22 -28.78
N LYS A 8 52.26 -13.35 -30.02
CA LYS A 8 51.48 -12.95 -31.20
C LYS A 8 50.36 -13.93 -31.37
N ILE A 9 49.10 -13.42 -31.31
CA ILE A 9 47.90 -14.21 -31.57
C ILE A 9 47.51 -14.00 -33.03
N GLU A 10 47.32 -15.08 -33.74
CA GLU A 10 46.82 -15.04 -35.12
C GLU A 10 45.44 -14.42 -35.19
N PHE A 11 45.23 -13.47 -36.12
CA PHE A 11 43.98 -12.69 -36.19
C PHE A 11 42.74 -13.58 -36.38
N TRP A 12 42.84 -14.69 -37.11
CA TRP A 12 41.76 -15.65 -37.28
C TRP A 12 41.35 -16.31 -35.95
N LEU A 13 42.26 -16.54 -35.02
CA LEU A 13 41.96 -17.08 -33.68
C LEU A 13 41.17 -16.09 -32.87
N VAL A 14 41.49 -14.80 -32.94
CA VAL A 14 40.71 -13.73 -32.29
C VAL A 14 39.28 -13.71 -32.87
N LEU A 15 39.15 -13.76 -34.20
CA LEU A 15 37.85 -13.85 -34.89
C LEU A 15 37.06 -15.09 -34.46
N LEU A 16 37.71 -16.24 -34.37
CA LEU A 16 37.05 -17.48 -33.93
C LEU A 16 36.54 -17.38 -32.52
N VAL A 17 37.35 -16.85 -31.60
CA VAL A 17 36.93 -16.64 -30.18
C VAL A 17 35.76 -15.67 -30.09
N LEU A 18 35.77 -14.58 -30.87
CA LEU A 18 34.65 -13.62 -30.90
C LEU A 18 33.37 -14.25 -31.43
N VAL A 19 33.45 -15.04 -32.54
CA VAL A 19 32.28 -15.73 -33.10
C VAL A 19 31.75 -16.78 -32.14
N LEU A 20 32.62 -17.60 -31.55
CA LEU A 20 32.22 -18.61 -30.55
C LEU A 20 31.63 -17.95 -29.30
N GLY A 21 32.22 -16.84 -28.82
CA GLY A 21 31.68 -16.04 -27.73
C GLY A 21 30.30 -15.49 -28.00
N PHE A 22 30.09 -14.92 -29.22
CA PHE A 22 28.78 -14.43 -29.66
C PHE A 22 27.74 -15.55 -29.73
N LEU A 23 28.08 -16.71 -30.33
CA LEU A 23 27.18 -17.86 -30.37
C LEU A 23 26.86 -18.40 -28.97
N ALA A 24 27.86 -18.45 -28.10
CA ALA A 24 27.66 -18.85 -26.71
C ALA A 24 26.70 -17.87 -25.95
N THR A 25 26.82 -16.57 -26.21
CA THR A 25 25.93 -15.54 -25.63
C THR A 25 24.48 -15.74 -26.13
N ILE A 26 24.28 -16.01 -27.45
CA ILE A 26 22.95 -16.30 -27.99
C ILE A 26 22.36 -17.57 -27.36
N LEU A 27 23.17 -18.64 -27.25
CA LEU A 27 22.75 -19.90 -26.67
C LEU A 27 22.38 -19.72 -25.19
N PHE A 28 23.22 -19.01 -24.45
CA PHE A 28 23.00 -18.68 -23.02
C PHE A 28 21.72 -17.86 -22.84
N GLY A 29 21.55 -16.77 -23.59
CA GLY A 29 20.32 -15.97 -23.58
C GLY A 29 19.07 -16.79 -23.91
N SER A 30 19.15 -17.70 -24.89
CA SER A 30 18.06 -18.62 -25.22
C SER A 30 17.73 -19.59 -24.09
N VAL A 31 18.74 -20.07 -23.33
CA VAL A 31 18.54 -20.94 -22.16
C VAL A 31 17.89 -20.16 -21.02
N VAL A 32 18.30 -18.92 -20.78
CA VAL A 32 17.72 -18.04 -19.76
C VAL A 32 16.24 -17.79 -20.09
N LEU A 33 15.94 -17.28 -21.27
CA LEU A 33 14.55 -16.95 -21.69
C LEU A 33 13.61 -18.15 -21.68
N ARG A 34 14.12 -19.37 -21.95
CA ARG A 34 13.29 -20.58 -21.95
C ARG A 34 13.29 -21.31 -20.60
N GLY A 35 14.28 -21.05 -19.77
CA GLY A 35 14.45 -21.73 -18.47
C GLY A 35 13.77 -21.02 -17.32
N GLU A 36 13.48 -19.73 -17.44
CA GLU A 36 12.89 -18.90 -16.39
C GLU A 36 11.59 -19.49 -15.80
N ARG A 37 10.77 -20.11 -16.65
CA ARG A 37 9.47 -20.69 -16.30
C ARG A 37 9.49 -22.20 -16.03
N HIS A 38 10.66 -22.80 -15.83
CA HIS A 38 10.79 -24.26 -15.70
C HIS A 38 11.47 -24.64 -14.40
N ASP A 39 10.83 -25.56 -13.66
CA ASP A 39 11.47 -26.27 -12.55
C ASP A 39 12.56 -27.22 -13.05
N GLY A 40 13.65 -27.37 -12.28
CA GLY A 40 14.71 -28.29 -12.57
C GLY A 40 16.07 -27.64 -12.96
N PRO A 41 17.04 -28.41 -13.49
CA PRO A 41 18.38 -27.90 -13.73
C PRO A 41 18.48 -26.71 -14.70
N LYS A 42 17.57 -26.62 -15.68
CA LYS A 42 17.53 -25.50 -16.64
C LYS A 42 16.97 -24.23 -15.99
N GLY A 43 15.95 -24.35 -15.15
CA GLY A 43 15.41 -23.23 -14.39
C GLY A 43 16.43 -22.69 -13.39
N ARG A 44 17.12 -23.57 -12.66
CA ARG A 44 18.22 -23.15 -11.75
C ARG A 44 19.36 -22.42 -12.47
N LEU A 45 19.71 -22.85 -13.70
CA LEU A 45 20.72 -22.15 -14.50
C LEU A 45 20.22 -20.77 -14.92
N ALA A 46 18.93 -20.66 -15.33
CA ALA A 46 18.32 -19.40 -15.71
C ALA A 46 18.26 -18.43 -14.51
N GLN A 47 17.79 -18.89 -13.36
CA GLN A 47 17.73 -18.10 -12.12
C GLN A 47 19.13 -17.63 -11.68
N THR A 48 20.14 -18.49 -11.75
CA THR A 48 21.53 -18.09 -11.44
C THR A 48 22.04 -17.03 -12.43
N ALA A 49 21.69 -17.15 -13.70
CA ALA A 49 22.09 -16.18 -14.72
C ALA A 49 21.39 -14.82 -14.53
N ILE A 50 20.11 -14.82 -14.15
CA ILE A 50 19.34 -13.61 -13.81
C ILE A 50 19.98 -12.95 -12.58
N ALA A 51 20.19 -13.69 -11.50
CA ALA A 51 20.83 -13.16 -10.29
C ALA A 51 22.24 -12.54 -10.56
N LEU A 52 23.01 -13.14 -11.47
CA LEU A 52 24.30 -12.56 -11.90
C LEU A 52 24.13 -11.29 -12.74
N ALA A 53 23.07 -11.24 -13.57
CA ALA A 53 22.79 -10.07 -14.38
C ALA A 53 22.28 -8.88 -13.52
N GLU A 54 21.64 -9.16 -12.40
CA GLU A 54 21.14 -8.18 -11.42
C GLU A 54 22.23 -7.59 -10.51
N ILE A 55 23.45 -8.21 -10.44
CA ILE A 55 24.55 -7.69 -9.61
C ILE A 55 24.83 -6.19 -9.82
N PRO A 56 24.89 -5.65 -11.08
CA PRO A 56 25.12 -4.23 -11.26
C PRO A 56 24.01 -3.35 -10.68
N ASP A 57 22.75 -3.79 -10.74
CA ASP A 57 21.61 -3.06 -10.22
C ASP A 57 21.54 -3.16 -8.69
N THR A 58 21.82 -4.33 -8.12
CA THR A 58 22.01 -4.52 -6.69
C THR A 58 23.16 -3.64 -6.16
N ALA A 59 24.29 -3.59 -6.87
CA ALA A 59 25.41 -2.72 -6.49
C ALA A 59 25.04 -1.23 -6.59
N ARG A 60 24.23 -0.83 -7.56
CA ARG A 60 23.71 0.55 -7.65
C ARG A 60 22.75 0.86 -6.50
N GLN A 61 21.89 -0.09 -6.12
CA GLN A 61 20.99 0.05 -4.97
C GLN A 61 21.78 0.22 -3.67
N LEU A 62 22.83 -0.57 -3.45
CA LEU A 62 23.73 -0.45 -2.29
C LEU A 62 24.50 0.89 -2.23
N LEU A 63 24.66 1.56 -3.39
CA LEU A 63 25.33 2.87 -3.47
C LEU A 63 24.35 4.05 -3.38
N ARG A 64 23.03 3.80 -3.37
CA ARG A 64 22.02 4.84 -3.14
C ARG A 64 21.99 5.25 -1.68
N GLU A 65 21.52 6.48 -1.42
CA GLU A 65 21.20 6.88 -0.05
C GLU A 65 20.16 5.91 0.52
N ASP A 66 20.38 5.43 1.71
CA ASP A 66 19.58 4.44 2.42
C ASP A 66 18.08 4.81 2.54
N THR A 67 17.77 6.13 2.54
CA THR A 67 16.39 6.64 2.59
C THR A 67 15.80 6.97 1.22
N GLN A 68 16.46 6.63 0.11
CA GLN A 68 16.00 7.01 -1.24
C GLN A 68 14.63 6.42 -1.60
N ILE A 69 14.30 5.24 -1.09
CA ILE A 69 13.03 4.58 -1.30
C ILE A 69 11.82 5.33 -0.70
N GLN A 70 12.08 6.23 0.27
CA GLN A 70 11.05 7.02 0.94
C GLN A 70 10.85 8.40 0.28
N VAL A 71 11.62 8.73 -0.76
CA VAL A 71 11.55 10.03 -1.43
C VAL A 71 10.47 10.01 -2.52
N ALA A 72 9.52 10.94 -2.41
CA ALA A 72 8.47 11.16 -3.42
C ALA A 72 8.91 12.18 -4.49
N ASP A 73 8.13 12.29 -5.57
CA ASP A 73 8.32 13.35 -6.55
C ASP A 73 8.12 14.73 -5.91
N SER A 74 9.14 15.56 -5.96
CA SER A 74 9.15 16.88 -5.31
C SER A 74 8.93 18.06 -6.24
N SER A 75 8.71 17.85 -7.52
CA SER A 75 8.57 18.95 -8.51
C SER A 75 7.41 19.88 -8.18
N HIS A 76 6.33 19.35 -7.63
CA HIS A 76 5.14 20.09 -7.21
C HIS A 76 5.40 21.05 -6.02
N PHE A 77 6.39 20.78 -5.19
CA PHE A 77 6.59 21.46 -3.89
C PHE A 77 7.69 22.54 -3.90
N ALA A 78 8.17 22.95 -5.07
CA ALA A 78 9.30 23.89 -5.15
C ALA A 78 9.11 25.13 -4.27
N ASP A 79 7.91 25.72 -4.31
CA ASP A 79 7.55 26.97 -3.62
C ASP A 79 6.77 26.77 -2.31
N MET A 80 6.51 25.52 -1.90
CA MET A 80 5.76 25.21 -0.67
C MET A 80 6.68 25.10 0.54
N GLN A 81 6.16 25.50 1.70
CA GLN A 81 6.80 25.25 2.99
C GLN A 81 6.46 23.83 3.48
N ALA A 82 7.30 23.27 4.38
CA ALA A 82 6.99 22.03 5.07
C ALA A 82 5.72 22.18 5.92
N GLY A 83 4.87 21.15 5.92
CA GLY A 83 3.59 21.16 6.65
C GLY A 83 2.44 21.76 5.85
N TRP A 84 1.43 22.27 6.53
CA TRP A 84 0.21 22.81 5.94
C TRP A 84 0.42 24.18 5.29
N ASN A 85 -0.04 24.32 4.05
CA ASN A 85 0.01 25.51 3.23
C ASN A 85 -1.43 25.92 2.85
N PRO A 86 -2.12 26.76 3.65
CA PRO A 86 -3.47 27.22 3.33
C PRO A 86 -3.46 28.18 2.13
N THR A 87 -4.47 28.08 1.26
CA THR A 87 -4.68 29.00 0.14
C THR A 87 -5.28 30.33 0.59
N GLY A 88 -5.99 30.32 1.72
CA GLY A 88 -6.58 31.49 2.39
C GLY A 88 -5.75 32.00 3.58
N SER A 89 -6.37 32.85 4.40
CA SER A 89 -5.72 33.41 5.60
C SER A 89 -5.67 32.46 6.80
N ALA A 90 -6.42 31.37 6.78
CA ALA A 90 -6.49 30.39 7.88
C ALA A 90 -6.85 29.01 7.35
N MET A 91 -6.45 27.97 8.11
CA MET A 91 -6.88 26.60 7.90
C MET A 91 -8.36 26.43 8.25
N PRO A 92 -9.15 25.69 7.44
CA PRO A 92 -10.46 25.21 7.85
C PRO A 92 -10.34 24.34 9.09
N GLN A 93 -11.37 24.35 9.94
CA GLN A 93 -11.39 23.60 11.20
C GLN A 93 -12.48 22.51 11.14
N PHE A 94 -12.15 21.34 11.66
CA PHE A 94 -13.06 20.20 11.72
C PHE A 94 -13.03 19.56 13.10
N PRO A 95 -14.12 18.94 13.56
CA PRO A 95 -14.08 18.09 14.74
C PRO A 95 -13.23 16.85 14.46
N GLY A 96 -12.55 16.35 15.49
CA GLY A 96 -11.74 15.14 15.39
C GLY A 96 -10.26 15.39 15.14
N TYR A 97 -9.60 14.34 14.74
CA TYR A 97 -8.16 14.29 14.60
C TYR A 97 -7.77 13.66 13.26
N LEU A 98 -6.60 14.04 12.78
CA LEU A 98 -5.90 13.35 11.70
C LEU A 98 -4.78 12.50 12.32
N LEU A 99 -4.84 11.20 12.14
CA LEU A 99 -3.74 10.29 12.40
C LEU A 99 -2.83 10.32 11.17
N LEU A 100 -1.92 11.29 11.17
CA LEU A 100 -1.00 11.56 10.06
C LEU A 100 0.14 10.55 10.07
N SER A 101 0.17 9.69 9.08
CA SER A 101 1.21 8.69 8.89
C SER A 101 2.20 9.18 7.85
N ARG A 102 3.47 9.38 8.22
CA ARG A 102 4.47 9.98 7.33
C ARG A 102 5.89 9.52 7.63
N TYR A 103 6.73 9.48 6.60
CA TYR A 103 8.17 9.34 6.82
C TYR A 103 8.80 10.70 7.14
N ASP A 104 9.48 10.80 8.28
CA ASP A 104 10.23 12.00 8.68
C ASP A 104 11.64 11.91 8.12
N GLY A 105 11.88 12.61 7.01
CA GLY A 105 13.17 12.60 6.32
C GLY A 105 14.33 13.25 7.11
N THR A 106 14.01 14.09 8.12
CA THR A 106 15.03 14.68 9.00
C THR A 106 15.47 13.69 10.08
N ARG A 107 14.49 12.96 10.67
CA ARG A 107 14.76 11.92 11.68
C ARG A 107 15.12 10.56 11.07
N ARG A 108 14.91 10.38 9.76
CA ARG A 108 15.13 9.15 9.00
C ARG A 108 14.35 7.96 9.57
N ARG A 109 13.08 8.18 9.88
CA ARG A 109 12.15 7.16 10.36
C ARG A 109 10.71 7.51 10.05
N HIS A 110 9.86 6.51 10.07
CA HIS A 110 8.43 6.73 10.01
C HIS A 110 7.92 7.25 11.36
N VAL A 111 7.00 8.21 11.31
CA VAL A 111 6.26 8.72 12.48
C VAL A 111 4.77 8.71 12.20
N THR A 112 3.98 8.42 13.23
CA THR A 112 2.53 8.57 13.18
C THR A 112 2.14 9.64 14.20
N GLU A 113 1.49 10.70 13.74
CA GLU A 113 1.15 11.87 14.57
C GLU A 113 -0.35 11.99 14.72
N LEU A 114 -0.85 12.16 15.94
CA LEU A 114 -2.24 12.53 16.20
C LEU A 114 -2.36 14.04 16.17
N VAL A 115 -2.88 14.58 15.07
CA VAL A 115 -3.02 16.01 14.80
C VAL A 115 -4.47 16.42 15.06
N SER A 116 -4.71 17.41 15.91
CA SER A 116 -6.04 17.97 16.10
C SER A 116 -6.46 18.78 14.87
N MET A 117 -7.61 18.46 14.27
CA MET A 117 -8.13 19.17 13.09
C MET A 117 -8.82 20.49 13.43
N THR A 118 -8.91 20.86 14.74
CA THR A 118 -9.42 22.17 15.17
C THR A 118 -8.34 23.25 15.18
N ASP A 119 -7.08 22.89 15.48
CA ASP A 119 -5.94 23.82 15.54
C ASP A 119 -4.73 23.36 14.71
N TRP A 120 -4.79 22.21 14.08
CA TRP A 120 -3.76 21.59 13.26
C TRP A 120 -2.42 21.39 13.99
N GLN A 121 -2.50 21.21 15.32
CA GLN A 121 -1.33 20.95 16.16
C GLN A 121 -1.20 19.45 16.47
N VAL A 122 0.02 18.95 16.45
CA VAL A 122 0.35 17.60 16.90
C VAL A 122 0.09 17.50 18.41
N LYS A 123 -0.73 16.54 18.80
CA LYS A 123 -1.06 16.26 20.20
C LYS A 123 -0.25 15.10 20.76
N HIS A 124 0.12 14.14 19.92
CA HIS A 124 0.98 13.02 20.26
C HIS A 124 1.68 12.48 19.00
N ALA A 125 2.81 11.79 19.19
CA ALA A 125 3.54 11.15 18.10
C ALA A 125 4.09 9.79 18.55
N TRP A 126 3.91 8.78 17.72
CA TRP A 126 4.55 7.46 17.84
C TRP A 126 5.73 7.41 16.87
N GLU A 127 6.90 7.01 17.38
CA GLU A 127 8.13 6.88 16.63
C GLU A 127 8.64 5.42 16.72
N PRO A 128 8.04 4.47 16.00
CA PRO A 128 8.39 3.06 16.13
C PRO A 128 9.85 2.80 15.75
N ASP A 129 10.55 2.04 16.59
CA ASP A 129 11.86 1.49 16.29
C ASP A 129 11.68 0.10 15.66
N ALA A 130 11.60 0.05 14.32
CA ALA A 130 11.35 -1.20 13.62
C ALA A 130 12.49 -2.21 13.77
N ASP A 131 13.75 -1.77 13.95
CA ASP A 131 14.88 -2.67 14.24
C ASP A 131 14.64 -3.44 15.56
N LEU A 132 14.08 -2.78 16.55
CA LEU A 132 13.76 -3.39 17.84
C LEU A 132 12.47 -4.20 17.77
N LEU A 133 11.42 -3.65 17.14
CA LEU A 133 10.09 -4.27 17.10
C LEU A 133 10.05 -5.55 16.28
N LEU A 134 10.79 -5.60 15.16
CA LEU A 134 10.79 -6.71 14.21
C LEU A 134 12.00 -7.64 14.32
N LYS A 135 12.87 -7.46 15.34
CA LYS A 135 14.11 -8.24 15.48
C LYS A 135 13.89 -9.75 15.58
N ASP A 136 12.81 -10.15 16.23
CA ASP A 136 12.44 -11.56 16.46
C ASP A 136 11.33 -12.05 15.51
N ALA A 137 10.92 -11.24 14.52
CA ALA A 137 9.88 -11.60 13.57
C ALA A 137 10.26 -12.80 12.71
N ALA A 138 9.30 -13.66 12.42
CA ALA A 138 9.47 -14.76 11.50
C ALA A 138 9.76 -14.24 10.09
N ARG A 139 10.87 -14.71 9.49
CA ARG A 139 11.30 -14.33 8.13
C ARG A 139 11.10 -15.50 7.18
N THR A 140 9.86 -15.91 7.02
CA THR A 140 9.48 -17.12 6.25
C THR A 140 8.72 -16.83 4.96
N SER A 141 8.07 -15.65 4.87
CA SER A 141 7.38 -15.25 3.65
C SER A 141 8.37 -15.02 2.50
N ARG A 142 8.00 -15.47 1.29
CA ARG A 142 8.77 -15.22 0.06
C ARG A 142 8.50 -13.85 -0.55
N PHE A 143 7.40 -13.19 -0.15
CA PHE A 143 6.96 -11.90 -0.67
C PHE A 143 7.35 -10.74 0.22
N ALA A 144 7.75 -11.01 1.47
CA ALA A 144 8.11 -9.98 2.42
C ALA A 144 9.47 -9.35 2.11
N PRO A 145 9.56 -8.02 2.02
CA PRO A 145 10.82 -7.30 1.80
C PRO A 145 11.58 -7.19 3.13
N PHE A 146 12.21 -8.29 3.57
CA PHE A 146 12.90 -8.35 4.88
C PHE A 146 13.97 -7.30 5.07
N GLU A 147 14.58 -6.82 3.97
CA GLU A 147 15.54 -5.74 3.94
C GLU A 147 14.95 -4.39 4.35
N ASP A 148 13.64 -4.23 4.17
CA ASP A 148 12.92 -3.01 4.54
C ASP A 148 12.38 -3.03 5.98
N TRP A 149 12.47 -4.18 6.69
CA TRP A 149 12.05 -4.30 8.07
C TRP A 149 13.08 -3.70 9.04
N ASN A 150 13.38 -2.44 8.87
CA ASN A 150 14.29 -1.66 9.69
C ASN A 150 13.77 -0.23 9.86
N THR A 151 14.29 0.51 10.83
CA THR A 151 13.79 1.84 11.19
C THR A 151 13.89 2.86 10.05
N ASN A 152 14.90 2.76 9.18
CA ASN A 152 15.06 3.71 8.05
C ASN A 152 14.07 3.46 6.91
N HIS A 153 13.60 2.22 6.74
CA HIS A 153 12.77 1.83 5.60
C HIS A 153 11.31 1.59 5.97
N PHE A 154 11.05 1.16 7.22
CA PHE A 154 9.70 0.87 7.69
C PHE A 154 8.76 2.05 7.45
N ARG A 155 7.60 1.76 6.87
CA ARG A 155 6.55 2.74 6.58
C ARG A 155 5.24 2.27 7.20
N ALA A 156 4.76 2.93 8.26
CA ALA A 156 3.48 2.60 8.88
C ALA A 156 2.33 2.86 7.90
N ILE A 157 1.76 1.79 7.35
CA ILE A 157 0.66 1.88 6.38
C ILE A 157 -0.67 1.76 7.10
N HIS A 158 -1.53 2.78 6.92
CA HIS A 158 -2.90 2.84 7.43
C HIS A 158 -3.00 2.44 8.90
N PRO A 159 -2.31 3.15 9.81
CA PRO A 159 -2.30 2.82 11.23
C PRO A 159 -3.70 2.99 11.85
N PHE A 160 -3.98 2.22 12.90
CA PHE A 160 -5.26 2.25 13.60
C PHE A 160 -5.06 2.61 15.07
N LEU A 161 -5.74 3.70 15.51
CA LEU A 161 -5.67 4.19 16.88
C LEU A 161 -6.65 3.44 17.78
N MET A 162 -6.18 2.97 18.92
CA MET A 162 -7.02 2.35 19.95
C MET A 162 -7.42 3.35 21.05
N PRO A 163 -8.57 3.14 21.74
CA PRO A 163 -9.03 4.06 22.79
C PRO A 163 -8.07 4.25 23.97
N ASN A 164 -7.19 3.27 24.22
CA ASN A 164 -6.18 3.33 25.28
C ASN A 164 -4.86 4.02 24.85
N GLY A 165 -4.82 4.60 23.66
CA GLY A 165 -3.65 5.28 23.13
C GLY A 165 -2.62 4.37 22.47
N ASP A 166 -2.88 3.06 22.37
CA ASP A 166 -2.06 2.16 21.59
C ASP A 166 -2.33 2.33 20.09
N LEU A 167 -1.36 1.93 19.28
CA LEU A 167 -1.43 1.98 17.82
C LEU A 167 -1.26 0.57 17.24
N ILE A 168 -2.15 0.16 16.35
CA ILE A 168 -1.93 -0.98 15.46
C ILE A 168 -1.24 -0.46 14.20
N THR A 169 -0.15 -1.07 13.81
CA THR A 169 0.68 -0.62 12.67
C THR A 169 1.35 -1.78 11.95
N LYS A 170 1.66 -1.58 10.70
CA LYS A 170 2.39 -2.51 9.83
C LYS A 170 3.00 -1.76 8.66
N ASP A 171 3.95 -2.35 7.97
CA ASP A 171 4.38 -1.96 6.62
C ASP A 171 3.71 -2.86 5.58
N HIS A 172 4.00 -2.67 4.29
CA HIS A 172 3.60 -3.61 3.24
C HIS A 172 4.29 -4.96 3.43
N ASP A 173 3.51 -6.02 3.34
CA ASP A 173 3.95 -7.42 3.48
C ASP A 173 4.84 -7.63 4.73
N SER A 174 4.38 -7.09 5.87
CA SER A 174 5.07 -7.18 7.16
C SER A 174 4.17 -7.78 8.25
N PRO A 175 4.75 -8.18 9.41
CA PRO A 175 3.98 -8.48 10.60
C PRO A 175 3.08 -7.32 11.02
N LEU A 176 1.94 -7.67 11.64
CA LEU A 176 1.09 -6.70 12.30
C LEU A 176 1.60 -6.47 13.73
N LEU A 177 1.73 -5.22 14.12
CA LEU A 177 2.24 -4.80 15.41
C LEU A 177 1.19 -4.02 16.18
N ARG A 178 1.12 -4.25 17.50
CA ARG A 178 0.54 -3.30 18.45
C ARG A 178 1.66 -2.69 19.26
N ILE A 179 1.71 -1.37 19.28
CA ILE A 179 2.64 -0.59 20.08
C ILE A 179 1.85 0.28 21.06
N ASP A 180 2.41 0.54 22.23
CA ASP A 180 1.79 1.40 23.22
C ASP A 180 2.00 2.90 22.93
N ALA A 181 1.50 3.76 23.80
CA ALA A 181 1.65 5.21 23.71
C ALA A 181 3.13 5.67 23.67
N CYS A 182 4.06 4.85 24.11
CA CYS A 182 5.51 5.11 24.09
C CYS A 182 6.22 4.46 22.89
N ALA A 183 5.46 3.97 21.91
CA ALA A 183 5.94 3.20 20.76
C ALA A 183 6.66 1.88 21.14
N ALA A 184 6.49 1.37 22.35
CA ALA A 184 7.00 0.07 22.76
C ALA A 184 6.06 -1.06 22.29
N GLY A 185 6.65 -2.21 21.88
CA GLY A 185 5.90 -3.35 21.41
C GLY A 185 5.02 -3.97 22.49
N VAL A 186 3.72 -4.15 22.21
CA VAL A 186 2.75 -4.86 23.06
C VAL A 186 2.61 -6.30 22.58
N TRP A 187 2.35 -6.50 21.28
CA TRP A 187 2.35 -7.81 20.64
C TRP A 187 2.73 -7.69 19.15
N MET A 188 3.16 -8.79 18.57
CA MET A 188 3.44 -8.95 17.15
C MET A 188 2.72 -10.18 16.62
N GLN A 189 2.02 -10.04 15.49
CA GLN A 189 1.44 -11.13 14.73
C GLN A 189 2.25 -11.33 13.46
N ASP A 190 3.04 -12.41 13.39
CA ASP A 190 3.99 -12.73 12.33
C ASP A 190 3.80 -14.11 11.69
N THR A 191 2.64 -14.75 11.93
CA THR A 191 2.32 -16.05 11.29
C THR A 191 1.95 -15.89 9.82
N THR A 192 1.61 -14.68 9.39
CA THR A 192 1.43 -14.24 8.01
C THR A 192 1.91 -12.79 7.88
N THR A 193 1.99 -12.28 6.65
CA THR A 193 2.23 -10.87 6.39
C THR A 193 0.93 -10.16 6.06
N PHE A 194 0.87 -8.88 6.43
CA PHE A 194 -0.27 -8.00 6.20
C PHE A 194 0.14 -6.83 5.33
N HIS A 195 -0.81 -6.25 4.59
CA HIS A 195 -0.53 -5.13 3.71
C HIS A 195 -1.75 -4.18 3.62
N HIS A 196 -1.58 -3.02 2.99
CA HIS A 196 -2.62 -2.04 2.66
C HIS A 196 -3.52 -1.63 3.86
N SER A 197 -4.85 -1.71 3.73
CA SER A 197 -5.78 -1.15 4.72
C SER A 197 -5.81 -1.88 6.06
N THR A 198 -6.34 -1.21 7.07
CA THR A 198 -6.65 -1.75 8.41
C THR A 198 -7.96 -1.13 8.85
N GLU A 199 -9.05 -1.88 8.87
CA GLU A 199 -10.38 -1.36 9.19
C GLU A 199 -11.03 -2.14 10.32
N ALA A 200 -11.80 -1.46 11.18
CA ALA A 200 -12.54 -2.11 12.25
C ALA A 200 -13.98 -2.41 11.83
N ASP A 201 -14.49 -3.58 12.19
CA ASP A 201 -15.90 -3.88 12.09
C ASP A 201 -16.70 -3.35 13.29
N ALA A 202 -18.02 -3.52 13.26
CA ALA A 202 -18.92 -3.05 14.31
C ALA A 202 -18.69 -3.70 15.69
N THR A 203 -17.91 -4.78 15.76
CA THR A 203 -17.52 -5.46 17.00
C THR A 203 -16.15 -5.03 17.50
N GLY A 204 -15.44 -4.21 16.72
CA GLY A 204 -14.09 -3.75 17.01
C GLY A 204 -12.99 -4.72 16.58
N MET A 205 -13.32 -5.81 15.86
CA MET A 205 -12.33 -6.68 15.23
C MET A 205 -11.77 -6.00 13.98
N LEU A 206 -10.48 -6.21 13.72
CA LEU A 206 -9.80 -5.59 12.59
C LEU A 206 -9.86 -6.50 11.36
N TRP A 207 -10.10 -5.90 10.19
CA TRP A 207 -10.02 -6.54 8.91
C TRP A 207 -8.87 -5.96 8.10
N LEU A 208 -8.01 -6.86 7.59
CA LEU A 208 -6.81 -6.49 6.86
C LEU A 208 -6.59 -7.45 5.69
N PRO A 209 -6.06 -6.96 4.56
CA PRO A 209 -5.45 -7.83 3.58
C PRO A 209 -4.23 -8.56 4.16
N SER A 210 -4.14 -9.87 3.87
CA SER A 210 -3.00 -10.72 4.24
C SER A 210 -2.66 -11.65 3.07
N ARG A 211 -1.64 -12.50 3.26
CA ARG A 211 -1.21 -13.45 2.23
C ARG A 211 -1.29 -14.88 2.71
N ALA A 212 -1.91 -15.75 1.88
CA ALA A 212 -1.84 -17.19 2.09
C ALA A 212 -0.50 -17.73 1.59
N GLU A 213 0.33 -18.21 2.48
CA GLU A 213 1.60 -18.88 2.16
C GLU A 213 1.72 -20.23 2.87
N PRO A 214 1.75 -21.36 2.11
CA PRO A 214 1.61 -21.48 0.66
C PRO A 214 0.21 -21.10 0.15
N ALA A 215 0.09 -20.75 -1.13
CA ALA A 215 -1.20 -20.43 -1.76
C ALA A 215 -2.23 -21.53 -1.53
N VAL A 216 -3.47 -21.15 -1.22
CA VAL A 216 -4.60 -22.08 -1.02
C VAL A 216 -5.13 -22.61 -2.34
N VAL A 217 -5.01 -21.81 -3.41
CA VAL A 217 -5.48 -22.18 -4.74
C VAL A 217 -4.69 -23.37 -5.27
N ALA A 218 -5.40 -24.48 -5.53
CA ALA A 218 -4.78 -25.71 -6.00
C ALA A 218 -4.14 -25.56 -7.39
N ASN A 219 -2.93 -26.12 -7.57
CA ASN A 219 -2.14 -26.05 -8.79
C ASN A 219 -1.73 -24.63 -9.23
N ALA A 220 -1.78 -23.66 -8.31
CA ALA A 220 -1.18 -22.36 -8.56
C ALA A 220 0.36 -22.48 -8.63
N SER A 221 0.99 -21.56 -9.36
CA SER A 221 2.45 -21.46 -9.38
C SER A 221 2.99 -21.07 -8.00
N PRO A 222 4.22 -21.48 -7.65
CA PRO A 222 4.82 -21.08 -6.38
C PRO A 222 4.96 -19.56 -6.17
N ASP A 223 5.00 -18.78 -7.23
CA ASP A 223 5.07 -17.31 -7.21
C ASP A 223 3.69 -16.62 -7.18
N PHE A 224 2.59 -17.41 -7.12
CA PHE A 224 1.24 -16.87 -7.02
C PHE A 224 1.02 -16.13 -5.71
N MET A 225 0.68 -14.84 -5.78
CA MET A 225 0.31 -14.02 -4.65
C MET A 225 -1.17 -14.23 -4.33
N ASP A 226 -1.44 -15.03 -3.32
CA ASP A 226 -2.79 -15.40 -2.92
C ASP A 226 -3.27 -14.49 -1.79
N ASP A 227 -3.93 -13.40 -2.15
CA ASP A 227 -4.48 -12.44 -1.19
C ASP A 227 -5.64 -13.03 -0.39
N GLU A 228 -5.62 -12.77 0.91
CA GLU A 228 -6.66 -13.13 1.86
C GLU A 228 -7.28 -11.90 2.52
N VAL A 229 -8.55 -12.03 2.91
CA VAL A 229 -9.13 -11.19 3.96
C VAL A 229 -8.87 -11.85 5.30
N ALA A 230 -8.24 -11.15 6.23
CA ALA A 230 -8.00 -11.62 7.59
C ALA A 230 -8.77 -10.80 8.60
N GLN A 231 -9.40 -11.45 9.60
CA GLN A 231 -9.96 -10.81 10.78
C GLN A 231 -9.04 -11.05 11.96
N VAL A 232 -8.65 -9.98 12.65
CA VAL A 232 -7.68 -10.01 13.75
C VAL A 232 -8.30 -9.40 15.00
N ASP A 233 -8.12 -10.06 16.15
CA ASP A 233 -8.45 -9.48 17.46
C ASP A 233 -7.37 -8.45 17.85
N PRO A 234 -7.71 -7.16 17.99
CA PRO A 234 -6.72 -6.15 18.39
C PRO A 234 -6.22 -6.30 19.82
N ALA A 235 -6.86 -7.11 20.65
CA ALA A 235 -6.44 -7.32 22.03
C ALA A 235 -5.14 -8.11 22.13
N ASP A 236 -5.00 -9.18 21.32
CA ASP A 236 -3.87 -10.12 21.39
C ASP A 236 -3.22 -10.45 20.03
N GLY A 237 -3.72 -9.87 18.93
CA GLY A 237 -3.21 -10.08 17.57
C GLY A 237 -3.62 -11.42 16.95
N LYS A 238 -4.55 -12.16 17.56
CA LYS A 238 -4.95 -13.46 17.04
C LYS A 238 -5.76 -13.34 15.76
N VAL A 239 -5.38 -14.07 14.72
CA VAL A 239 -6.17 -14.22 13.49
C VAL A 239 -7.37 -15.13 13.80
N LEU A 240 -8.57 -14.56 13.71
CA LEU A 240 -9.84 -15.24 13.99
C LEU A 240 -10.45 -15.87 12.73
N PHE A 241 -10.18 -15.27 11.58
CA PHE A 241 -10.64 -15.70 10.27
C PHE A 241 -9.59 -15.32 9.22
N ALA A 242 -9.39 -16.20 8.23
CA ALA A 242 -8.62 -15.89 7.03
C ALA A 242 -9.23 -16.63 5.84
N ARG A 243 -9.36 -15.96 4.68
CA ARG A 243 -9.96 -16.56 3.50
C ARG A 243 -9.35 -16.00 2.22
N SER A 244 -8.79 -16.88 1.38
CA SER A 244 -8.28 -16.54 0.05
C SER A 244 -9.39 -16.00 -0.83
N ILE A 245 -9.19 -14.82 -1.38
CA ILE A 245 -10.15 -14.17 -2.30
C ILE A 245 -10.11 -14.83 -3.68
N ALA A 246 -8.95 -15.30 -4.12
CA ALA A 246 -8.85 -16.10 -5.33
C ALA A 246 -9.72 -17.36 -5.22
N GLN A 247 -9.65 -18.08 -4.10
CA GLN A 247 -10.46 -19.27 -3.88
C GLN A 247 -11.96 -18.94 -3.81
N VAL A 248 -12.35 -17.84 -3.14
CA VAL A 248 -13.74 -17.33 -3.14
C VAL A 248 -14.22 -17.06 -4.56
N MET A 249 -13.42 -16.40 -5.39
CA MET A 249 -13.76 -16.12 -6.78
C MET A 249 -13.94 -17.39 -7.60
N LEU A 250 -13.07 -18.39 -7.43
CA LEU A 250 -13.20 -19.71 -8.09
C LEU A 250 -14.51 -20.38 -7.73
N GLU A 251 -14.84 -20.47 -6.43
CA GLU A 251 -16.04 -21.14 -5.91
C GLU A 251 -17.35 -20.40 -6.26
N ASN A 252 -17.27 -19.12 -6.56
CA ASN A 252 -18.40 -18.30 -7.01
C ASN A 252 -18.45 -18.11 -8.53
N GLY A 253 -17.64 -18.85 -9.32
CA GLY A 253 -17.75 -18.91 -10.79
C GLY A 253 -16.96 -17.84 -11.54
N TRP A 254 -16.02 -17.15 -10.89
CA TRP A 254 -15.19 -16.08 -11.46
C TRP A 254 -13.82 -16.53 -11.94
N THR A 255 -13.60 -17.83 -12.14
CA THR A 255 -12.32 -18.42 -12.62
C THR A 255 -11.77 -17.71 -13.86
N HIS A 256 -12.67 -17.32 -14.77
CA HIS A 256 -12.32 -16.69 -16.04
C HIS A 256 -11.58 -15.34 -15.88
N ARG A 257 -11.78 -14.65 -14.74
CA ARG A 257 -11.11 -13.36 -14.49
C ARG A 257 -9.67 -13.51 -13.99
N LEU A 258 -9.37 -14.64 -13.36
CA LEU A 258 -8.05 -14.85 -12.74
C LEU A 258 -7.10 -15.64 -13.64
N PHE A 259 -7.58 -16.70 -14.32
CA PHE A 259 -6.72 -17.71 -14.90
C PHE A 259 -6.92 -17.98 -16.39
N THR A 260 -7.64 -17.11 -17.14
CA THR A 260 -7.94 -17.33 -18.56
C THR A 260 -7.58 -16.16 -19.46
N ASN A 261 -6.78 -15.21 -19.00
CA ASN A 261 -6.46 -13.98 -19.75
C ASN A 261 -5.32 -14.14 -20.77
N GLY A 262 -4.97 -15.37 -21.16
CA GLY A 262 -3.97 -15.67 -22.19
C GLY A 262 -2.52 -15.60 -21.73
N ALA A 263 -2.24 -15.03 -20.55
CA ALA A 263 -0.93 -15.03 -19.89
C ALA A 263 -1.14 -15.27 -18.40
N TYR A 264 -0.18 -15.93 -17.76
CA TYR A 264 -0.13 -16.04 -16.31
C TYR A 264 0.26 -14.69 -15.69
N VAL A 265 -0.43 -14.31 -14.62
CA VAL A 265 -0.13 -13.16 -13.77
C VAL A 265 0.02 -13.70 -12.35
N ASP A 266 1.12 -13.37 -11.70
CA ASP A 266 1.45 -13.80 -10.33
C ASP A 266 0.59 -13.11 -9.26
N ASP A 267 0.20 -11.87 -9.48
CA ASP A 267 -0.69 -11.06 -8.65
C ASP A 267 -1.95 -10.65 -9.42
N PRO A 268 -2.92 -11.55 -9.65
CA PRO A 268 -4.08 -11.23 -10.49
C PRO A 268 -5.13 -10.38 -9.79
N ILE A 269 -5.14 -10.29 -8.46
CA ILE A 269 -6.16 -9.61 -7.66
C ILE A 269 -5.66 -8.29 -7.12
N HIS A 270 -4.59 -8.31 -6.35
CA HIS A 270 -4.04 -7.19 -5.62
C HIS A 270 -5.10 -6.53 -4.72
N LEU A 271 -5.51 -7.27 -3.67
CA LEU A 271 -6.46 -6.79 -2.67
C LEU A 271 -5.84 -5.64 -1.89
N ASN A 272 -6.29 -4.43 -2.12
CA ASN A 272 -5.67 -3.25 -1.53
C ASN A 272 -6.56 -2.51 -0.52
N ASP A 273 -7.85 -2.84 -0.45
CA ASP A 273 -8.71 -2.27 0.58
C ASP A 273 -9.82 -3.24 1.01
N ILE A 274 -10.18 -3.16 2.29
CA ILE A 274 -11.28 -3.88 2.92
C ILE A 274 -12.10 -2.88 3.74
N GLN A 275 -13.32 -2.58 3.31
CA GLN A 275 -14.24 -1.72 4.04
C GLN A 275 -15.36 -2.56 4.66
N PRO A 276 -15.36 -2.79 6.00
CA PRO A 276 -16.42 -3.51 6.67
C PRO A 276 -17.75 -2.74 6.70
N VAL A 277 -18.83 -3.45 6.48
CA VAL A 277 -20.19 -2.91 6.63
C VAL A 277 -20.58 -2.90 8.11
N LEU A 278 -20.77 -1.73 8.68
CA LEU A 278 -21.00 -1.54 10.12
C LEU A 278 -22.47 -1.70 10.54
N ALA A 279 -23.43 -1.59 9.61
CA ALA A 279 -24.87 -1.70 9.87
C ALA A 279 -25.62 -2.30 8.67
N ASP A 280 -26.79 -2.89 8.91
CA ASP A 280 -27.67 -3.35 7.84
C ASP A 280 -28.16 -2.18 6.97
N GLY A 281 -28.14 -2.40 5.65
CA GLY A 281 -28.68 -1.51 4.65
C GLY A 281 -29.58 -2.25 3.64
N PRO A 282 -30.18 -1.53 2.68
CA PRO A 282 -31.03 -2.14 1.67
C PRO A 282 -30.25 -3.06 0.70
N TYR A 283 -28.94 -2.88 0.55
CA TYR A 283 -28.10 -3.60 -0.41
C TYR A 283 -27.05 -4.52 0.24
N TRP A 284 -26.81 -4.38 1.54
CA TRP A 284 -25.80 -5.13 2.30
C TRP A 284 -26.26 -5.40 3.72
N LYS A 285 -25.51 -6.23 4.41
CA LYS A 285 -25.74 -6.56 5.82
C LYS A 285 -24.49 -6.25 6.65
N GLN A 286 -24.71 -5.98 7.93
CA GLN A 286 -23.61 -5.88 8.89
C GLN A 286 -22.72 -7.13 8.82
N GLY A 287 -21.40 -6.90 8.75
CA GLY A 287 -20.41 -7.96 8.59
C GLY A 287 -20.13 -8.39 7.15
N ASP A 288 -20.80 -7.80 6.14
CA ASP A 288 -20.34 -7.86 4.75
C ASP A 288 -19.08 -6.99 4.61
N LEU A 289 -18.27 -7.26 3.58
CA LEU A 289 -17.03 -6.54 3.30
C LEU A 289 -17.07 -6.02 1.85
N PHE A 290 -16.85 -4.72 1.66
CA PHE A 290 -16.43 -4.22 0.36
C PHE A 290 -14.93 -4.43 0.21
N LEU A 291 -14.53 -4.98 -0.94
CA LEU A 291 -13.14 -5.31 -1.27
C LEU A 291 -12.75 -4.60 -2.55
N SER A 292 -11.62 -3.91 -2.54
CA SER A 292 -11.03 -3.29 -3.72
C SER A 292 -9.99 -4.25 -4.32
N LEU A 293 -10.26 -4.73 -5.54
CA LEU A 293 -9.45 -5.68 -6.29
C LEU A 293 -8.76 -4.94 -7.44
N ARG A 294 -7.59 -4.37 -7.17
CA ARG A 294 -6.90 -3.40 -8.04
C ARG A 294 -6.63 -3.94 -9.44
N ASN A 295 -6.01 -5.11 -9.54
CA ASN A 295 -5.47 -5.60 -10.81
C ASN A 295 -6.54 -6.09 -11.80
N ILE A 296 -7.77 -6.28 -11.35
CA ILE A 296 -8.93 -6.51 -12.21
C ILE A 296 -9.90 -5.32 -12.24
N SER A 297 -9.52 -4.20 -11.65
CA SER A 297 -10.32 -2.97 -11.60
C SER A 297 -11.76 -3.22 -11.13
N ALA A 298 -11.91 -3.99 -10.03
CA ALA A 298 -13.22 -4.40 -9.52
C ALA A 298 -13.40 -4.03 -8.04
N ILE A 299 -14.64 -3.69 -7.69
CA ILE A 299 -15.12 -3.65 -6.30
C ILE A 299 -16.06 -4.82 -6.08
N MET A 300 -15.88 -5.55 -5.00
CA MET A 300 -16.65 -6.74 -4.65
C MET A 300 -17.29 -6.58 -3.27
N LEU A 301 -18.56 -6.91 -3.14
CA LEU A 301 -19.24 -7.09 -1.86
C LEU A 301 -19.22 -8.58 -1.50
N TYR A 302 -18.41 -8.93 -0.53
CA TYR A 302 -18.23 -10.29 -0.03
C TYR A 302 -18.95 -10.48 1.31
N ARG A 303 -19.60 -11.63 1.49
CA ARG A 303 -20.24 -12.02 2.75
C ARG A 303 -19.50 -13.18 3.40
N PRO A 304 -18.64 -12.93 4.41
CA PRO A 304 -17.88 -14.00 5.08
C PRO A 304 -18.76 -15.09 5.69
N SER A 305 -19.89 -14.72 6.29
CA SER A 305 -20.80 -15.65 6.97
C SER A 305 -21.41 -16.73 6.07
N SER A 306 -21.42 -16.55 4.76
CA SER A 306 -21.93 -17.51 3.78
C SER A 306 -20.93 -17.87 2.69
N ASP A 307 -19.73 -17.29 2.72
CA ASP A 307 -18.68 -17.44 1.72
C ASP A 307 -19.16 -17.12 0.29
N LYS A 308 -19.90 -16.01 0.16
CA LYS A 308 -20.55 -15.61 -1.10
C LYS A 308 -20.16 -14.23 -1.56
N ILE A 309 -19.94 -14.10 -2.87
CA ILE A 309 -19.94 -12.82 -3.56
C ILE A 309 -21.39 -12.38 -3.72
N ILE A 310 -21.78 -11.28 -3.05
CA ILE A 310 -23.12 -10.72 -3.09
C ILE A 310 -23.28 -9.82 -4.32
N TRP A 311 -22.23 -9.08 -4.63
CA TRP A 311 -22.18 -8.19 -5.77
C TRP A 311 -20.72 -7.97 -6.18
N ILE A 312 -20.48 -7.76 -7.46
CA ILE A 312 -19.17 -7.36 -7.99
C ILE A 312 -19.38 -6.49 -9.23
N ARG A 313 -18.57 -5.45 -9.35
CA ARG A 313 -18.58 -4.56 -10.52
C ARG A 313 -17.14 -4.26 -10.95
N GLU A 314 -16.90 -4.42 -12.24
CA GLU A 314 -15.66 -4.04 -12.92
C GLU A 314 -15.84 -2.64 -13.52
N GLY A 315 -14.94 -1.72 -13.18
CA GLY A 315 -14.96 -0.36 -13.68
C GLY A 315 -16.27 0.43 -13.47
N PRO A 316 -16.27 1.70 -13.93
CA PRO A 316 -15.30 2.36 -14.82
C PRO A 316 -14.00 2.84 -14.15
N TRP A 317 -13.81 2.58 -12.87
CA TRP A 317 -12.53 2.85 -12.20
C TRP A 317 -11.40 1.98 -12.74
N LEU A 318 -10.15 2.50 -12.66
CA LEU A 318 -8.95 1.80 -13.13
C LEU A 318 -7.88 1.78 -12.03
N SER A 319 -7.41 0.58 -11.70
CA SER A 319 -6.36 0.38 -10.66
C SER A 319 -6.69 1.08 -9.34
N GLN A 320 -7.98 1.09 -8.98
CA GLN A 320 -8.53 1.85 -7.86
C GLN A 320 -7.98 1.39 -6.51
N HIS A 321 -8.09 2.29 -5.54
CA HIS A 321 -7.87 2.04 -4.12
C HIS A 321 -9.07 2.56 -3.33
N ASP A 322 -9.06 2.36 -2.01
CA ASP A 322 -9.92 3.04 -1.05
C ASP A 322 -11.41 3.06 -1.42
N VAL A 323 -12.16 2.15 -0.85
CA VAL A 323 -13.61 2.07 -1.01
C VAL A 323 -14.31 2.45 0.29
N ASP A 324 -15.06 3.56 0.28
CA ASP A 324 -15.80 4.08 1.42
C ASP A 324 -17.31 3.91 1.29
N ILE A 325 -17.99 3.57 2.37
CA ILE A 325 -19.47 3.61 2.44
C ILE A 325 -19.89 5.03 2.79
N LEU A 326 -20.57 5.71 1.86
CA LEU A 326 -21.04 7.09 2.07
C LEU A 326 -22.36 7.17 2.82
N ASP A 327 -23.29 6.26 2.53
CA ASP A 327 -24.61 6.16 3.15
C ASP A 327 -25.20 4.75 2.92
N ASP A 328 -26.51 4.56 3.06
CA ASP A 328 -27.18 3.27 2.96
C ASP A 328 -27.34 2.74 1.51
N SER A 329 -26.91 3.51 0.49
CA SER A 329 -27.00 3.15 -0.93
C SER A 329 -25.78 3.46 -1.78
N ARG A 330 -24.79 4.21 -1.26
CA ARG A 330 -23.69 4.69 -2.07
C ARG A 330 -22.34 4.35 -1.46
N ILE A 331 -21.41 4.05 -2.36
CA ILE A 331 -19.99 3.92 -2.05
C ILE A 331 -19.17 4.94 -2.85
N ALA A 332 -18.07 5.43 -2.26
CA ALA A 332 -17.03 6.16 -2.97
C ALA A 332 -15.87 5.22 -3.28
N VAL A 333 -15.17 5.45 -4.37
CA VAL A 333 -14.00 4.70 -4.81
C VAL A 333 -12.94 5.69 -5.27
N TYR A 334 -11.73 5.61 -4.73
CA TYR A 334 -10.60 6.38 -5.21
C TYR A 334 -10.12 5.79 -6.53
N ASP A 335 -10.44 6.44 -7.63
CA ASP A 335 -10.10 6.02 -8.99
C ASP A 335 -8.73 6.58 -9.39
N ASN A 336 -7.70 5.78 -9.28
CA ASN A 336 -6.34 6.19 -9.67
C ASN A 336 -6.25 6.53 -11.14
N ARG A 337 -7.05 5.89 -12.00
CA ARG A 337 -6.93 5.96 -13.48
C ARG A 337 -5.54 5.61 -13.99
N ALA A 338 -4.84 4.78 -13.23
CA ALA A 338 -3.54 4.27 -13.61
C ALA A 338 -3.71 3.10 -14.59
N GLU A 339 -2.96 3.15 -15.69
CA GLU A 339 -2.93 2.12 -16.70
C GLU A 339 -1.50 1.83 -17.14
N ASP A 340 -1.23 0.61 -17.59
CA ASP A 340 0.04 0.21 -18.19
C ASP A 340 -0.22 -0.37 -19.59
N ARG A 341 0.31 0.29 -20.61
CA ARG A 341 0.26 -0.16 -22.00
C ARG A 341 1.58 -0.84 -22.45
N GLY A 342 2.36 -1.34 -21.47
CA GLY A 342 3.63 -2.04 -21.69
C GLY A 342 4.87 -1.15 -21.60
N LEU A 343 4.73 0.09 -21.16
CA LEU A 343 5.83 1.06 -20.96
C LEU A 343 5.95 1.54 -19.50
N GLY A 344 5.22 0.92 -18.58
CA GLY A 344 5.08 1.30 -17.19
C GLY A 344 3.76 2.03 -16.90
N GLU A 345 3.40 2.04 -15.62
CA GLU A 345 2.17 2.70 -15.17
C GLU A 345 2.22 4.22 -15.35
N TYR A 346 1.10 4.79 -15.76
CA TYR A 346 0.92 6.24 -15.88
C TYR A 346 -0.56 6.62 -15.70
N VAL A 347 -0.81 7.88 -15.39
CA VAL A 347 -2.15 8.49 -15.35
C VAL A 347 -2.23 9.52 -16.47
N GLU A 348 -3.07 9.27 -17.48
CA GLU A 348 -3.14 10.12 -18.68
C GLU A 348 -3.69 11.51 -18.37
N THR A 349 -4.74 11.59 -17.57
CA THR A 349 -5.38 12.88 -17.22
C THR A 349 -5.12 13.24 -15.75
N HIS A 350 -5.97 12.79 -14.88
CA HIS A 350 -5.89 12.95 -13.41
C HIS A 350 -6.74 11.87 -12.75
N SER A 351 -6.44 11.57 -11.49
CA SER A 351 -7.24 10.68 -10.66
C SER A 351 -8.61 11.32 -10.34
N ASP A 352 -9.55 10.53 -9.80
CA ASP A 352 -10.88 10.99 -9.41
C ASP A 352 -11.38 10.25 -8.18
N VAL A 353 -12.48 10.69 -7.61
CA VAL A 353 -13.30 9.92 -6.69
C VAL A 353 -14.63 9.65 -7.38
N LEU A 354 -14.91 8.36 -7.61
CA LEU A 354 -16.14 7.92 -8.24
C LEU A 354 -17.14 7.43 -7.19
N VAL A 355 -18.39 7.85 -7.33
CA VAL A 355 -19.49 7.39 -6.46
C VAL A 355 -20.36 6.45 -7.25
N TYR A 356 -20.51 5.21 -6.75
CA TYR A 356 -21.50 4.26 -7.24
C TYR A 356 -22.73 4.26 -6.35
N ASP A 357 -23.89 4.39 -6.98
CA ASP A 357 -25.20 4.38 -6.32
C ASP A 357 -25.94 3.08 -6.66
N PHE A 358 -26.14 2.23 -5.67
CA PHE A 358 -26.85 0.96 -5.79
C PHE A 358 -28.33 1.11 -6.11
N ALA A 359 -28.96 2.24 -5.73
CA ALA A 359 -30.38 2.48 -5.99
C ALA A 359 -30.66 2.77 -7.46
N THR A 360 -29.70 3.40 -8.15
CA THR A 360 -29.83 3.84 -9.55
C THR A 360 -28.95 3.08 -10.52
N ASP A 361 -28.01 2.25 -10.04
CA ASP A 361 -26.96 1.59 -10.82
C ASP A 361 -26.11 2.58 -11.64
N GLN A 362 -25.84 3.76 -11.08
CA GLN A 362 -25.10 4.81 -11.76
C GLN A 362 -23.74 5.06 -11.07
N VAL A 363 -22.75 5.42 -11.90
CA VAL A 363 -21.46 5.94 -11.43
C VAL A 363 -21.38 7.40 -11.79
N THR A 364 -21.01 8.24 -10.82
CA THR A 364 -20.79 9.67 -11.01
C THR A 364 -19.43 10.10 -10.47
N SER A 365 -18.82 11.08 -11.11
CA SER A 365 -17.61 11.71 -10.60
C SER A 365 -17.96 12.69 -9.46
N LEU A 366 -17.19 12.63 -8.39
CA LEU A 366 -17.32 13.52 -7.24
C LEU A 366 -16.34 14.71 -7.32
N LEU A 367 -15.09 14.44 -7.67
CA LEU A 367 -13.99 15.41 -7.51
C LEU A 367 -13.16 15.67 -8.78
N ALA A 368 -13.55 15.17 -9.97
CA ALA A 368 -12.74 15.30 -11.19
C ALA A 368 -12.24 16.72 -11.47
N GLY A 369 -13.10 17.72 -11.33
CA GLY A 369 -12.73 19.11 -11.57
C GLY A 369 -11.73 19.66 -10.55
N ALA A 370 -11.87 19.30 -9.28
CA ALA A 370 -10.97 19.69 -8.21
C ALA A 370 -9.61 18.98 -8.33
N MET A 371 -9.64 17.66 -8.56
CA MET A 371 -8.42 16.87 -8.71
C MET A 371 -7.62 17.29 -9.97
N ALA A 372 -8.31 17.67 -11.05
CA ALA A 372 -7.66 18.22 -12.23
C ALA A 372 -7.01 19.59 -11.96
N LYS A 373 -7.67 20.48 -11.20
CA LYS A 373 -7.08 21.77 -10.81
C LYS A 373 -5.85 21.60 -9.91
N ALA A 374 -5.87 20.61 -9.03
CA ALA A 374 -4.78 20.29 -8.13
C ALA A 374 -3.68 19.42 -8.79
N ASP A 375 -3.82 19.07 -10.07
CA ASP A 375 -2.94 18.14 -10.81
C ASP A 375 -2.63 16.86 -10.04
N ILE A 376 -3.70 16.20 -9.53
CA ILE A 376 -3.57 14.93 -8.79
C ILE A 376 -3.54 13.77 -9.77
N LYS A 377 -2.40 13.05 -9.80
CA LYS A 377 -2.13 11.89 -10.65
C LYS A 377 -1.51 10.78 -9.81
N THR A 378 -2.32 10.17 -8.98
CA THR A 378 -1.88 9.14 -8.05
C THR A 378 -1.77 7.80 -8.77
N LEU A 379 -0.54 7.29 -8.97
CA LEU A 379 -0.27 6.02 -9.66
C LEU A 379 -0.69 4.81 -8.83
N TYR A 380 -0.45 4.85 -7.53
CA TYR A 380 -0.72 3.75 -6.59
C TYR A 380 -1.14 4.31 -5.24
N ALA A 381 -1.81 3.50 -4.43
CA ALA A 381 -2.40 3.91 -3.17
C ALA A 381 -3.36 5.10 -3.39
N GLY A 382 -3.42 6.05 -2.45
CA GLY A 382 -4.35 7.18 -2.50
C GLY A 382 -5.56 6.93 -1.63
N LEU A 383 -6.03 7.98 -0.94
CA LEU A 383 -7.19 7.95 -0.06
C LEU A 383 -8.10 9.14 -0.32
N TYR A 384 -9.39 8.89 -0.15
CA TYR A 384 -10.43 9.89 -0.03
C TYR A 384 -11.06 9.80 1.35
N THR A 385 -11.28 10.92 2.01
CA THR A 385 -12.08 10.97 3.24
C THR A 385 -13.08 12.12 3.17
N ALA A 386 -14.35 11.82 3.32
CA ALA A 386 -15.39 12.82 3.47
C ALA A 386 -15.29 13.50 4.85
N LEU A 387 -15.21 14.84 4.86
CA LEU A 387 -15.19 15.63 6.08
C LEU A 387 -16.51 16.35 6.30
N SER A 388 -16.75 16.81 7.54
CA SER A 388 -17.91 17.60 7.88
C SER A 388 -18.02 18.86 7.03
N GLY A 389 -19.24 19.30 6.75
CA GLY A 389 -19.50 20.46 5.90
C GLY A 389 -19.30 20.22 4.41
N GLY A 390 -19.15 18.97 3.96
CA GLY A 390 -18.99 18.58 2.56
C GLY A 390 -17.57 18.79 2.03
N PHE A 391 -16.59 18.96 2.91
CA PHE A 391 -15.18 18.97 2.54
C PHE A 391 -14.67 17.57 2.22
N SER A 392 -13.59 17.49 1.47
CA SER A 392 -12.88 16.27 1.13
C SER A 392 -11.41 16.40 1.48
N LEU A 393 -10.84 15.36 2.10
CA LEU A 393 -9.41 15.21 2.28
C LEU A 393 -8.92 14.12 1.32
N ILE A 394 -7.94 14.46 0.50
CA ILE A 394 -7.29 13.55 -0.45
C ILE A 394 -5.85 13.32 0.00
N GLU A 395 -5.42 12.06 0.06
CA GLU A 395 -4.01 11.72 0.16
C GLU A 395 -3.49 11.31 -1.22
N ASP A 396 -2.64 12.13 -1.82
CA ASP A 396 -1.91 11.83 -3.05
C ASP A 396 -0.54 11.24 -2.69
N VAL A 397 -0.45 9.93 -2.68
CA VAL A 397 0.76 9.20 -2.26
C VAL A 397 1.90 9.40 -3.25
N THR A 398 1.62 9.51 -4.54
CA THR A 398 2.66 9.69 -5.57
C THR A 398 3.49 10.95 -5.33
N THR A 399 2.84 12.04 -4.96
CA THR A 399 3.52 13.30 -4.65
C THR A 399 3.69 13.54 -3.15
N ALA A 400 3.22 12.62 -2.28
CA ALA A 400 3.30 12.68 -0.82
C ALA A 400 2.70 13.95 -0.21
N ARG A 401 1.45 14.24 -0.58
CA ARG A 401 0.69 15.39 -0.06
C ARG A 401 -0.70 15.01 0.42
N LEU A 402 -1.24 15.83 1.32
CA LEU A 402 -2.67 15.87 1.59
C LEU A 402 -3.25 17.12 0.93
N VAL A 403 -4.43 16.98 0.33
CA VAL A 403 -5.14 18.10 -0.31
C VAL A 403 -6.52 18.23 0.30
N LEU A 404 -6.82 19.39 0.87
CA LEU A 404 -8.12 19.73 1.44
C LEU A 404 -8.94 20.50 0.42
N ILE A 405 -10.09 19.95 0.03
CA ILE A 405 -10.99 20.47 -1.00
C ILE A 405 -12.33 20.83 -0.36
N ASP A 406 -12.86 22.00 -0.68
CA ASP A 406 -14.16 22.46 -0.19
C ASP A 406 -15.34 21.92 -1.04
N PRO A 407 -16.60 22.12 -0.60
CA PRO A 407 -17.79 21.69 -1.35
C PRO A 407 -17.94 22.33 -2.74
N ALA A 408 -17.26 23.43 -3.00
CA ALA A 408 -17.25 24.07 -4.31
C ALA A 408 -16.18 23.50 -5.26
N GLY A 409 -15.35 22.57 -4.77
CA GLY A 409 -14.25 21.95 -5.51
C GLY A 409 -13.00 22.84 -5.57
N GLU A 410 -12.84 23.77 -4.62
CA GLU A 410 -11.64 24.60 -4.53
C GLU A 410 -10.68 24.07 -3.46
N VAL A 411 -9.38 24.05 -3.78
CA VAL A 411 -8.33 23.67 -2.84
C VAL A 411 -8.21 24.72 -1.75
N GLN A 412 -8.36 24.31 -0.49
CA GLN A 412 -8.29 25.18 0.68
C GLN A 412 -6.93 25.11 1.38
N ALA A 413 -6.26 23.95 1.34
CA ALA A 413 -4.92 23.80 1.88
C ALA A 413 -4.26 22.57 1.27
N GLU A 414 -2.91 22.57 1.24
CA GLU A 414 -2.11 21.39 0.95
C GLU A 414 -1.09 21.14 2.06
N TYR A 415 -0.86 19.90 2.39
CA TYR A 415 0.20 19.47 3.31
C TYR A 415 1.36 18.92 2.49
N ALA A 416 2.56 19.44 2.70
CA ALA A 416 3.79 18.97 2.07
C ALA A 416 4.67 18.27 3.11
N ASN A 417 4.91 16.94 2.94
CA ASN A 417 5.81 16.18 3.82
C ASN A 417 7.28 16.44 3.47
N LYS A 418 7.71 17.70 3.66
CA LYS A 418 9.02 18.20 3.24
C LYS A 418 9.99 18.24 4.43
N ALA A 419 11.15 17.62 4.29
CA ALA A 419 12.22 17.65 5.28
C ALA A 419 13.07 18.93 5.18
N GLU A 420 13.94 19.16 6.17
CA GLU A 420 14.91 20.29 6.17
C GLU A 420 15.84 20.28 4.94
N SER A 421 16.12 19.10 4.38
CA SER A 421 16.89 18.95 3.15
C SER A 421 16.19 19.49 1.90
N GLY A 422 14.90 19.83 1.98
CA GLY A 422 14.05 20.18 0.87
C GLY A 422 13.45 18.99 0.11
N LYS A 423 13.90 17.76 0.38
CA LYS A 423 13.30 16.53 -0.18
C LYS A 423 11.92 16.31 0.42
N VAL A 424 11.02 15.72 -0.38
CA VAL A 424 9.66 15.31 0.04
C VAL A 424 9.66 13.80 0.24
N PHE A 425 8.98 13.33 1.27
CA PHE A 425 8.98 11.92 1.67
C PHE A 425 7.56 11.37 1.71
N HIS A 426 7.42 10.05 1.49
CA HIS A 426 6.12 9.39 1.39
C HIS A 426 5.25 9.53 2.65
N LEU A 427 3.94 9.54 2.42
CA LEU A 427 2.89 9.35 3.43
C LEU A 427 2.55 7.85 3.54
N GLY A 428 1.86 7.49 4.61
CA GLY A 428 1.55 6.10 4.94
C GLY A 428 0.05 5.83 5.07
N TRP A 429 -0.81 6.44 4.26
CA TRP A 429 -2.26 6.32 4.38
C TRP A 429 -2.76 6.83 5.73
N SER A 430 -2.88 8.12 5.83
CA SER A 430 -3.37 8.83 7.02
C SER A 430 -4.86 8.53 7.24
N ARG A 431 -5.31 8.65 8.48
CA ARG A 431 -6.69 8.34 8.87
C ARG A 431 -7.33 9.51 9.61
N VAL A 432 -8.58 9.84 9.29
CA VAL A 432 -9.38 10.73 10.15
C VAL A 432 -9.94 9.93 11.32
N VAL A 433 -9.77 10.45 12.51
CA VAL A 433 -10.19 9.85 13.78
C VAL A 433 -11.29 10.69 14.41
N GLU A 434 -12.39 10.05 14.76
CA GLU A 434 -13.51 10.67 15.44
C GLU A 434 -13.09 11.36 16.75
N GLN A 435 -13.70 12.51 17.06
CA GLN A 435 -13.39 13.34 18.21
C GLN A 435 -13.37 12.52 19.52
N THR A 436 -14.41 11.70 19.72
CA THR A 436 -14.55 10.90 20.96
C THR A 436 -13.42 9.89 21.11
N LEU A 437 -13.02 9.20 20.05
CA LEU A 437 -11.93 8.24 20.07
C LEU A 437 -10.59 8.93 20.33
N GLY A 438 -10.33 10.04 19.65
CA GLY A 438 -9.09 10.81 19.86
C GLY A 438 -8.96 11.38 21.25
N ASP A 439 -10.06 11.93 21.81
CA ASP A 439 -10.08 12.45 23.18
C ASP A 439 -9.83 11.34 24.23
N GLN A 440 -10.42 10.15 24.03
CA GLN A 440 -10.17 8.98 24.89
C GLN A 440 -8.71 8.55 24.82
N ALA A 441 -8.16 8.43 23.63
CA ALA A 441 -6.77 8.05 23.44
C ALA A 441 -5.82 9.06 24.08
N LEU A 442 -6.04 10.37 23.87
CA LEU A 442 -5.21 11.41 24.50
C LEU A 442 -5.28 11.40 26.02
N ALA A 443 -6.47 11.15 26.59
CA ALA A 443 -6.60 11.01 28.05
C ALA A 443 -5.80 9.81 28.58
N ALA A 444 -5.81 8.68 27.88
CA ALA A 444 -5.03 7.50 28.23
C ALA A 444 -3.52 7.74 28.07
N ILE A 445 -3.11 8.36 26.97
CA ILE A 445 -1.71 8.76 26.71
C ILE A 445 -1.20 9.68 27.83
N ALA A 446 -1.98 10.68 28.24
CA ALA A 446 -1.60 11.60 29.29
C ALA A 446 -1.44 10.93 30.67
N ALA A 447 -2.09 9.78 30.88
CA ALA A 447 -1.95 8.98 32.11
C ALA A 447 -0.75 8.00 32.03
N THR A 448 -0.11 7.86 30.88
CA THR A 448 1.01 6.93 30.64
C THR A 448 2.33 7.66 30.89
N SER A 449 3.27 7.00 31.59
CA SER A 449 4.63 7.50 31.78
C SER A 449 5.57 6.75 30.86
N CYS A 450 6.08 7.42 29.84
CA CYS A 450 7.09 6.82 28.97
C CYS A 450 8.48 6.85 29.63
N PRO A 451 9.28 5.77 29.50
CA PRO A 451 10.68 5.81 29.90
C PRO A 451 11.41 6.91 29.11
N ALA A 452 12.40 7.53 29.73
CA ALA A 452 13.26 8.48 29.02
C ALA A 452 13.98 7.76 27.88
N PRO A 453 14.10 8.40 26.70
CA PRO A 453 14.76 7.81 25.53
C PRO A 453 16.25 7.52 25.78
#